data_e39c2f1f6879af184a1aae9b4608e21e
#
_entry.id   e39c2f1f6879af184a1aae9b4608e21e
#
_cell.length_a   1.000
_cell.length_b   1.000
_cell.length_c   1.000
_cell.angle_alpha   90.00
_cell.angle_beta   90.00
_cell.angle_gamma   90.00
#
_symmetry.space_group_name_H-M   'P 1'
#
loop_
_entity.id
_entity.type
_entity.pdbx_description
1 polymer ?
#
loop_
_entity_poly.entity_id
_entity_poly.type
_entity_poly.pdbx_seq_one_letter_code
_entity_poly.pdbx_strand_id
1 'polypeptide(L)'
;MHVDAHRIYVHAGVDPGVPLGQQSETTLLCKRYPKEFSDGFGALHVVHGHDNHPEGPLLYEGRTNLDTLAWRTGRLTVGVFDDDRPGGPIDFIVVRGSPAGR
;
A
#
# COMPACT_ATOMS: atom_id res chain seq x y z
N MET A 1 -10.36 5.69 -1.68
CA MET A 1 -9.05 6.23 -2.15
C MET A 1 -8.88 7.66 -1.67
N HIS A 2 -7.74 7.96 -1.12
CA HIS A 2 -7.37 9.30 -0.70
C HIS A 2 -6.12 9.74 -1.46
N VAL A 3 -6.11 10.96 -1.95
CA VAL A 3 -4.99 11.50 -2.73
C VAL A 3 -4.54 12.82 -2.10
N ASP A 4 -3.24 12.95 -1.86
CA ASP A 4 -2.62 14.21 -1.45
C ASP A 4 -1.56 14.65 -2.46
N ALA A 5 -0.72 15.62 -2.10
CA ALA A 5 0.27 16.18 -3.03
C ALA A 5 1.31 15.16 -3.51
N HIS A 6 1.58 14.12 -2.73
CA HIS A 6 2.66 13.18 -3.00
C HIS A 6 2.21 11.73 -3.15
N ARG A 7 1.03 11.37 -2.65
CA ARG A 7 0.65 9.96 -2.51
C ARG A 7 -0.80 9.69 -2.80
N ILE A 8 -1.04 8.44 -3.19
CA ILE A 8 -2.37 7.84 -3.27
C ILE A 8 -2.43 6.77 -2.18
N TYR A 9 -3.45 6.85 -1.33
CA TYR A 9 -3.73 5.83 -0.31
C TYR A 9 -4.97 5.06 -0.75
N VAL A 10 -4.84 3.76 -0.94
CA VAL A 10 -5.89 2.94 -1.51
C VAL A 10 -5.83 1.54 -0.92
N HIS A 11 -6.97 0.84 -0.88
CA HIS A 11 -7.01 -0.50 -0.30
C HIS A 11 -6.12 -1.48 -1.07
N ALA A 12 -6.36 -1.67 -2.37
CA ALA A 12 -5.65 -2.66 -3.18
C ALA A 12 -4.68 -2.05 -4.19
N GLY A 13 -5.08 -0.98 -4.86
CA GLY A 13 -4.25 -0.34 -5.87
C GLY A 13 -5.04 0.47 -6.86
N VAL A 14 -4.32 1.00 -7.84
CA VAL A 14 -4.90 1.76 -8.97
C VAL A 14 -4.32 1.21 -10.27
N ASP A 15 -5.09 1.28 -11.35
CA ASP A 15 -4.62 0.94 -12.68
C ASP A 15 -3.84 2.12 -13.24
N PRO A 16 -2.53 1.96 -13.52
CA PRO A 16 -1.71 3.06 -14.02
C PRO A 16 -2.09 3.54 -15.43
N GLY A 17 -2.84 2.74 -16.17
CA GLY A 17 -3.32 3.09 -17.51
C GLY A 17 -4.63 3.85 -17.52
N VAL A 18 -5.25 4.11 -16.39
CA VAL A 18 -6.58 4.73 -16.28
C VAL A 18 -6.47 6.01 -15.43
N PRO A 19 -7.07 7.13 -15.86
CA PRO A 19 -7.09 8.36 -15.04
C PRO A 19 -7.70 8.11 -13.65
N LEU A 20 -7.19 8.80 -12.62
CA LEU A 20 -7.63 8.58 -11.24
C LEU A 20 -9.14 8.75 -11.04
N GLY A 21 -9.74 9.72 -11.72
CA GLY A 21 -11.19 9.94 -11.65
C GLY A 21 -12.02 8.87 -12.32
N GLN A 22 -11.42 7.95 -13.05
CA GLN A 22 -12.09 6.89 -13.80
C GLN A 22 -11.74 5.48 -13.31
N GLN A 23 -11.04 5.36 -12.19
CA GLN A 23 -10.73 4.06 -11.59
C GLN A 23 -12.02 3.34 -11.21
N SER A 24 -12.10 2.05 -11.53
CA SER A 24 -13.26 1.26 -11.11
C SER A 24 -13.17 0.88 -9.63
N GLU A 25 -14.31 0.72 -8.98
CA GLU A 25 -14.37 0.25 -7.61
C GLU A 25 -13.70 -1.11 -7.46
N THR A 26 -13.91 -2.02 -8.41
CA THR A 26 -13.27 -3.33 -8.40
C THR A 26 -11.75 -3.21 -8.41
N THR A 27 -11.18 -2.32 -9.22
CA THR A 27 -9.74 -2.08 -9.23
C THR A 27 -9.26 -1.59 -7.86
N LEU A 28 -9.91 -0.57 -7.30
CA LEU A 28 -9.50 0.02 -6.03
C LEU A 28 -9.52 -0.99 -4.87
N LEU A 29 -10.43 -1.97 -4.93
CA LEU A 29 -10.64 -2.94 -3.86
C LEU A 29 -9.91 -4.27 -4.08
N CYS A 30 -9.59 -4.64 -5.31
CA CYS A 30 -9.16 -6.00 -5.64
C CYS A 30 -7.86 -6.09 -6.44
N LYS A 31 -7.30 -4.98 -6.88
CA LYS A 31 -6.12 -5.02 -7.73
C LYS A 31 -4.94 -5.72 -7.03
N ARG A 32 -4.22 -6.52 -7.82
CA ARG A 32 -2.92 -7.07 -7.44
C ARG A 32 -1.88 -6.62 -8.45
N TYR A 33 -0.78 -6.09 -7.96
CA TYR A 33 0.31 -5.69 -8.83
C TYR A 33 1.17 -6.90 -9.19
N PRO A 34 1.73 -6.96 -10.41
CA PRO A 34 2.78 -7.90 -10.72
C PRO A 34 3.95 -7.72 -9.74
N LYS A 35 4.62 -8.83 -9.42
CA LYS A 35 5.66 -8.84 -8.39
C LYS A 35 6.79 -7.85 -8.69
N GLU A 36 7.10 -7.67 -9.96
CA GLU A 36 8.18 -6.80 -10.43
C GLU A 36 7.74 -5.34 -10.58
N PHE A 37 6.44 -5.06 -10.46
CA PHE A 37 5.94 -3.71 -10.66
C PHE A 37 6.37 -2.82 -9.50
N SER A 38 7.23 -1.87 -9.77
CA SER A 38 7.79 -0.98 -8.76
C SER A 38 7.39 0.48 -8.92
N ASP A 39 6.63 0.79 -9.97
CA ASP A 39 6.22 2.16 -10.25
C ASP A 39 5.00 2.57 -9.43
N GLY A 40 4.81 3.88 -9.29
CA GLY A 40 3.61 4.46 -8.71
C GLY A 40 2.58 4.83 -9.79
N PHE A 41 1.93 5.94 -9.58
CA PHE A 41 0.98 6.52 -10.53
C PHE A 41 1.52 7.90 -10.95
N GLY A 42 2.25 7.95 -12.06
CA GLY A 42 2.96 9.17 -12.45
C GLY A 42 3.96 9.56 -11.36
N ALA A 43 3.87 10.80 -10.89
CA ALA A 43 4.73 11.30 -9.81
C ALA A 43 4.24 10.93 -8.41
N LEU A 44 3.06 10.31 -8.30
CA LEU A 44 2.46 9.95 -7.01
C LEU A 44 2.90 8.56 -6.56
N HIS A 45 3.33 8.45 -5.33
CA HIS A 45 3.63 7.18 -4.68
C HIS A 45 2.33 6.51 -4.24
N VAL A 46 2.19 5.20 -4.46
CA VAL A 46 0.98 4.46 -4.11
C VAL A 46 1.21 3.69 -2.81
N VAL A 47 0.36 3.96 -1.82
CA VAL A 47 0.34 3.23 -0.55
C VAL A 47 -0.87 2.32 -0.55
N HIS A 48 -0.65 1.00 -0.42
CA HIS A 48 -1.72 0.03 -0.55
C HIS A 48 -1.54 -1.19 0.37
N GLY A 49 -2.53 -2.05 0.37
CA GLY A 49 -2.52 -3.33 1.03
C GLY A 49 -3.10 -4.40 0.12
N HIS A 50 -3.96 -5.27 0.67
CA HIS A 50 -4.71 -6.33 0.01
C HIS A 50 -3.85 -7.50 -0.51
N ASP A 51 -2.69 -7.25 -1.04
CA ASP A 51 -1.78 -8.30 -1.50
C ASP A 51 -0.93 -8.76 -0.31
N ASN A 52 -1.29 -9.90 0.25
CA ASN A 52 -0.77 -10.37 1.53
C ASN A 52 0.70 -10.79 1.43
N HIS A 53 1.53 -10.17 2.27
CA HIS A 53 2.94 -10.51 2.40
C HIS A 53 3.31 -10.63 3.87
N PRO A 54 3.26 -11.85 4.44
CA PRO A 54 3.56 -12.06 5.87
C PRO A 54 4.94 -11.56 6.29
N GLU A 55 5.87 -11.52 5.37
CA GLU A 55 7.25 -11.05 5.61
C GLU A 55 7.46 -9.58 5.25
N GLY A 56 6.41 -8.90 4.77
CA GLY A 56 6.50 -7.49 4.43
C GLY A 56 6.78 -6.60 5.63
N PRO A 57 6.70 -5.28 5.45
CA PRO A 57 6.15 -4.58 4.30
C PRO A 57 7.03 -4.66 3.05
N LEU A 58 6.43 -4.45 1.88
CA LEU A 58 7.16 -4.39 0.62
C LEU A 58 7.37 -2.95 0.20
N LEU A 59 8.62 -2.58 0.03
CA LEU A 59 9.03 -1.21 -0.28
C LEU A 59 9.59 -1.15 -1.69
N TYR A 60 8.79 -0.59 -2.59
CA TYR A 60 9.20 -0.32 -3.95
C TYR A 60 9.41 1.18 -4.14
N GLU A 61 10.10 1.57 -5.20
CA GLU A 61 10.36 2.98 -5.47
C GLU A 61 9.06 3.79 -5.60
N GLY A 62 8.09 3.28 -6.33
CA GLY A 62 6.83 3.97 -6.62
C GLY A 62 5.64 3.51 -5.80
N ARG A 63 5.77 2.45 -5.00
CA ARG A 63 4.66 1.97 -4.17
C ARG A 63 5.14 1.28 -2.89
N THR A 64 4.28 1.28 -1.89
CA THR A 64 4.52 0.60 -0.61
C THR A 64 3.32 -0.28 -0.32
N ASN A 65 3.57 -1.57 -0.09
CA ASN A 65 2.55 -2.50 0.36
C ASN A 65 2.72 -2.74 1.86
N LEU A 66 1.73 -2.31 2.65
CA LEU A 66 1.75 -2.41 4.11
C LEU A 66 1.05 -3.66 4.65
N ASP A 67 0.52 -4.52 3.78
CA ASP A 67 -0.23 -5.69 4.22
C ASP A 67 0.70 -6.82 4.66
N THR A 68 0.87 -6.95 5.96
CA THR A 68 1.66 -8.03 6.57
C THR A 68 0.78 -9.18 7.08
N LEU A 69 -0.46 -9.28 6.57
CA LEU A 69 -1.38 -10.35 6.93
C LEU A 69 -1.61 -10.41 8.45
N ALA A 70 -1.96 -9.25 9.04
CA ALA A 70 -2.00 -9.06 10.48
C ALA A 70 -2.91 -10.05 11.21
N TRP A 71 -4.06 -10.39 10.61
CA TRP A 71 -5.01 -11.33 11.21
C TRP A 71 -4.41 -12.73 11.42
N ARG A 72 -3.38 -13.07 10.65
CA ARG A 72 -2.71 -14.38 10.73
C ARG A 72 -1.36 -14.29 11.43
N THR A 73 -0.57 -13.26 11.12
CA THR A 73 0.79 -13.12 11.66
C THR A 73 0.81 -12.48 13.04
N GLY A 74 -0.24 -11.77 13.41
CA GLY A 74 -0.25 -10.93 14.61
C GLY A 74 0.57 -9.65 14.47
N ARG A 75 1.09 -9.33 13.27
CA ARG A 75 1.88 -8.13 13.00
C ARG A 75 1.11 -7.15 12.13
N LEU A 76 0.72 -6.03 12.70
CA LEU A 76 0.15 -4.91 11.96
C LEU A 76 1.23 -3.88 11.71
N THR A 77 1.51 -3.61 10.45
CA THR A 77 2.53 -2.63 10.05
C THR A 77 1.88 -1.29 9.73
N VAL A 78 2.38 -0.25 10.39
CA VAL A 78 1.93 1.14 10.18
C VAL A 78 3.08 1.89 9.52
N GLY A 79 2.83 2.45 8.36
CA GLY A 79 3.81 3.30 7.68
C GLY A 79 3.69 4.74 8.18
N VAL A 80 4.81 5.37 8.42
CA VAL A 80 4.89 6.79 8.80
C VAL A 80 5.42 7.56 7.60
N PHE A 81 4.65 8.54 7.13
CA PHE A 81 4.99 9.34 5.96
C PHE A 81 5.17 10.81 6.36
N ASP A 82 6.07 11.48 5.68
CA ASP A 82 6.27 12.92 5.82
C ASP A 82 5.49 13.64 4.71
N ASP A 83 4.56 14.50 5.08
CA ASP A 83 3.74 15.25 4.12
C ASP A 83 4.56 16.19 3.23
N ASP A 84 5.74 16.59 3.68
CA ASP A 84 6.62 17.48 2.93
C ASP A 84 7.58 16.74 2.01
N ARG A 85 7.58 15.42 2.02
CA ARG A 85 8.47 14.59 1.22
C ARG A 85 7.70 13.60 0.36
N PRO A 86 8.00 13.53 -0.95
CA PRO A 86 7.42 12.49 -1.80
C PRO A 86 8.02 11.12 -1.48
N GLY A 87 7.40 10.08 -2.01
CA GLY A 87 7.92 8.72 -1.96
C GLY A 87 7.42 7.90 -0.79
N GLY A 88 8.19 6.89 -0.43
CA GLY A 88 7.84 5.89 0.57
C GLY A 88 7.86 6.40 2.00
N PRO A 89 7.61 5.50 2.95
CA PRO A 89 7.59 5.87 4.36
C PRO A 89 8.97 6.25 4.88
N ILE A 90 8.98 7.13 5.88
CA ILE A 90 10.22 7.51 6.59
C ILE A 90 10.49 6.59 7.77
N ASP A 91 9.47 5.86 8.23
CA ASP A 91 9.58 4.96 9.37
C ASP A 91 8.42 3.97 9.37
N PHE A 92 8.52 2.94 10.20
CA PHE A 92 7.47 1.95 10.43
C PHE A 92 7.23 1.75 11.91
N ILE A 93 5.96 1.53 12.25
CA ILE A 93 5.55 1.08 13.58
C ILE A 93 4.93 -0.30 13.40
N VAL A 94 5.43 -1.30 14.13
CA VAL A 94 4.84 -2.64 14.11
C VAL A 94 4.12 -2.87 15.43
N VAL A 95 2.81 -3.09 15.33
CA VAL A 95 1.96 -3.45 16.46
C VAL A 95 1.80 -4.96 16.44
N ARG A 96 2.13 -5.62 17.54
CA ARG A 96 2.05 -7.07 17.65
C ARG A 96 0.90 -7.47 18.55
N GLY A 97 0.21 -8.53 18.14
CA GLY A 97 -0.89 -9.10 18.88
C GLY A 97 -1.02 -10.59 18.60
N SER A 98 -2.03 -11.21 19.19
CA SER A 98 -2.33 -12.62 18.90
C SER A 98 -2.99 -12.74 17.53
N PRO A 99 -2.54 -13.69 16.68
CA PRO A 99 -3.21 -13.95 15.42
C PRO A 99 -4.66 -14.38 15.62
N ALA A 100 -5.52 -14.02 14.67
CA ALA A 100 -6.91 -14.45 14.68
C ALA A 100 -7.03 -15.98 14.56
N GLY A 101 -8.08 -16.55 15.10
CA GLY A 101 -8.31 -18.00 15.04
C GLY A 101 -7.59 -18.81 16.11
N ARG A 102 -7.03 -18.17 17.08
CA ARG A 102 -6.30 -18.82 18.18
C ARG A 102 -7.14 -18.92 19.43
#